data_a19d4910c5803b7182954fce9f9e079f
#
_entry.id   a19d4910c5803b7182954fce9f9e079f
#
_cell.length_a   1.000
_cell.length_b   1.000
_cell.length_c   1.000
_cell.angle_alpha   90.00
_cell.angle_beta   90.00
_cell.angle_gamma   90.00
#
_symmetry.space_group_name_H-M   'P 1'
#
loop_
_entity.id
_entity.type
_entity.pdbx_description
1 polymer ?
#
loop_
_entity_poly.entity_id
_entity_poly.type
_entity_poly.pdbx_seq_one_letter_code
_entity_poly.pdbx_strand_id
1 'polypeptide(L)'
;MIFMNILVVQESDWIQRNPHQQHHLMERLSLRGHKIRVIDYEIDWKTNKNEGILSKRQVFKGVHKIHEEATIDVIRPGLIKIPVLNYISWTWTSWREINRQIKEFKPDVIVGFGLINTYIAARAAKKHNIPFVYYLIDVLYTLIPEKSLQFIGKQVKK
;
A
#
# COMPACT_ATOMS: atom_id res chain seq x y z
N MET A 1 -3.56 -17.63 -21.21
CA MET A 1 -3.31 -16.34 -20.49
C MET A 1 -3.06 -16.72 -19.04
N ILE A 2 -1.96 -16.25 -18.43
CA ILE A 2 -1.64 -16.57 -17.04
C ILE A 2 -2.33 -15.54 -16.15
N PHE A 3 -3.20 -15.97 -15.25
CA PHE A 3 -3.83 -15.11 -14.25
C PHE A 3 -3.00 -15.14 -12.97
N MET A 4 -2.82 -13.97 -12.36
CA MET A 4 -1.97 -13.79 -11.20
C MET A 4 -2.76 -13.16 -10.05
N ASN A 5 -2.38 -13.50 -8.83
CA ASN A 5 -2.76 -12.81 -7.62
C ASN A 5 -1.72 -11.71 -7.33
N ILE A 6 -2.08 -10.46 -7.42
CA ILE A 6 -1.19 -9.31 -7.24
C ILE A 6 -1.52 -8.62 -5.92
N LEU A 7 -0.57 -8.60 -5.00
CA LEU A 7 -0.67 -7.83 -3.76
C LEU A 7 0.04 -6.49 -3.93
N VAL A 8 -0.71 -5.41 -3.79
CA VAL A 8 -0.19 -4.04 -3.84
C VAL A 8 -0.05 -3.50 -2.43
N VAL A 9 1.10 -2.92 -2.11
CA VAL A 9 1.36 -2.26 -0.84
C VAL A 9 1.72 -0.81 -1.11
N GLN A 10 0.94 0.10 -0.54
CA GLN A 10 1.12 1.54 -0.77
C GLN A 10 0.93 2.37 0.50
N GLU A 11 1.25 3.67 0.40
CA GLU A 11 1.25 4.63 1.51
C GLU A 11 0.28 5.79 1.25
N SER A 12 -0.73 5.58 0.42
CA SER A 12 -1.75 6.58 0.12
C SER A 12 -3.15 6.01 0.33
N ASP A 13 -4.14 6.90 0.43
CA ASP A 13 -5.54 6.52 0.51
C ASP A 13 -6.06 6.13 -0.87
N TRP A 14 -6.33 4.83 -1.05
CA TRP A 14 -6.88 4.33 -2.31
C TRP A 14 -8.31 4.79 -2.54
N ILE A 15 -9.08 4.93 -1.47
CA ILE A 15 -10.52 5.19 -1.56
C ILE A 15 -10.82 6.66 -1.78
N GLN A 16 -10.19 7.56 -1.00
CA GLN A 16 -10.57 8.98 -0.98
C GLN A 16 -9.80 9.83 -1.99
N ARG A 17 -8.56 9.45 -2.33
CA ARG A 17 -7.76 10.22 -3.28
C ARG A 17 -8.27 10.09 -4.71
N ASN A 18 -8.02 11.15 -5.49
CA ASN A 18 -8.24 11.13 -6.93
C ASN A 18 -7.41 10.02 -7.58
N PRO A 19 -7.84 9.50 -8.76
CA PRO A 19 -7.09 8.50 -9.49
C PRO A 19 -5.65 8.96 -9.80
N HIS A 20 -4.69 8.10 -9.49
CA HIS A 20 -3.27 8.25 -9.81
C HIS A 20 -2.80 7.09 -10.68
N GLN A 21 -1.55 7.09 -11.10
CA GLN A 21 -0.96 6.07 -11.97
C GLN A 21 -1.20 4.63 -11.47
N GLN A 22 -1.08 4.40 -10.17
CA GLN A 22 -1.32 3.08 -9.57
C GLN A 22 -2.75 2.59 -9.77
N HIS A 23 -3.78 3.48 -9.69
CA HIS A 23 -5.16 3.10 -9.95
C HIS A 23 -5.34 2.66 -11.40
N HIS A 24 -4.88 3.47 -12.35
CA HIS A 24 -4.94 3.14 -13.78
C HIS A 24 -4.28 1.80 -14.10
N LEU A 25 -3.08 1.57 -13.54
CA LEU A 25 -2.34 0.33 -13.79
C LEU A 25 -3.06 -0.88 -13.22
N MET A 26 -3.47 -0.81 -11.96
CA MET A 26 -4.08 -1.96 -11.28
C MET A 26 -5.47 -2.29 -11.83
N GLU A 27 -6.28 -1.29 -12.16
CA GLU A 27 -7.58 -1.53 -12.77
C GLU A 27 -7.44 -2.16 -14.16
N ARG A 28 -6.49 -1.72 -14.98
CA ARG A 28 -6.22 -2.37 -16.27
C ARG A 28 -5.74 -3.83 -16.13
N LEU A 29 -4.96 -4.13 -15.09
CA LEU A 29 -4.56 -5.50 -14.78
C LEU A 29 -5.77 -6.33 -14.30
N SER A 30 -6.66 -5.75 -13.50
CA SER A 30 -7.91 -6.39 -13.08
C SER A 30 -8.79 -6.74 -14.29
N LEU A 31 -8.96 -5.81 -15.25
CA LEU A 31 -9.70 -6.06 -16.49
C LEU A 31 -9.09 -7.17 -17.36
N ARG A 32 -7.79 -7.43 -17.20
CA ARG A 32 -7.12 -8.57 -17.85
C ARG A 32 -7.27 -9.89 -17.09
N GLY A 33 -8.07 -9.92 -16.02
CA GLY A 33 -8.37 -11.11 -15.24
C GLY A 33 -7.44 -11.39 -14.07
N HIS A 34 -6.48 -10.50 -13.77
CA HIS A 34 -5.65 -10.61 -12.56
C HIS A 34 -6.47 -10.28 -11.32
N LYS A 35 -6.29 -11.05 -10.24
CA LYS A 35 -6.88 -10.73 -8.93
C LYS A 35 -5.97 -9.76 -8.20
N ILE A 36 -6.52 -8.62 -7.76
CA ILE A 36 -5.74 -7.54 -7.15
C ILE A 36 -6.26 -7.25 -5.75
N ARG A 37 -5.35 -7.22 -4.79
CA ARG A 37 -5.58 -6.71 -3.44
C ARG A 37 -4.61 -5.58 -3.14
N VAL A 38 -5.13 -4.52 -2.53
CA VAL A 38 -4.37 -3.33 -2.16
C VAL A 38 -4.38 -3.19 -0.65
N ILE A 39 -3.21 -3.07 -0.04
CA ILE A 39 -3.08 -2.60 1.35
C ILE A 39 -2.84 -1.10 1.27
N ASP A 40 -3.80 -0.31 1.81
CA ASP A 40 -3.78 1.13 1.77
C ASP A 40 -3.57 1.78 3.14
N TYR A 41 -3.54 3.13 3.16
CA TYR A 41 -3.38 3.93 4.36
C TYR A 41 -4.35 5.11 4.35
N GLU A 42 -5.09 5.29 5.44
CA GLU A 42 -5.97 6.44 5.66
C GLU A 42 -5.13 7.68 6.00
N ILE A 43 -4.90 8.55 5.00
CA ILE A 43 -4.07 9.76 5.19
C ILE A 43 -4.81 10.84 5.98
N ASP A 44 -6.10 11.01 5.71
CA ASP A 44 -6.90 12.10 6.27
C ASP A 44 -7.54 11.77 7.64
N TRP A 45 -6.95 10.83 8.38
CA TRP A 45 -7.43 10.46 9.71
C TRP A 45 -7.54 11.63 10.70
N LYS A 46 -6.79 12.74 10.46
CA LYS A 46 -6.82 13.93 11.31
C LYS A 46 -8.07 14.78 11.11
N THR A 47 -8.69 14.72 9.93
CA THR A 47 -9.86 15.54 9.59
C THR A 47 -11.17 14.88 10.02
N ASN A 48 -11.20 13.56 10.14
CA ASN A 48 -12.36 12.80 10.61
C ASN A 48 -12.48 12.83 12.15
N LYS A 49 -12.84 14.00 12.69
CA LYS A 49 -12.97 14.23 14.15
C LYS A 49 -14.03 13.35 14.84
N ASN A 50 -14.92 12.73 14.09
CA ASN A 50 -16.02 11.90 14.64
C ASN A 50 -15.64 10.43 14.83
N GLU A 51 -14.46 10.01 14.40
CA GLU A 51 -13.96 8.67 14.61
C GLU A 51 -13.05 8.64 15.83
N GLY A 52 -13.21 7.64 16.69
CA GLY A 52 -12.40 7.47 17.91
C GLY A 52 -10.89 7.34 17.63
N ILE A 53 -10.09 7.34 18.68
CA ILE A 53 -8.62 7.25 18.65
C ILE A 53 -8.11 5.97 17.93
N LEU A 54 -8.92 4.93 17.86
CA LEU A 54 -8.59 3.65 17.24
C LEU A 54 -9.42 3.44 15.98
N SER A 55 -8.78 3.32 14.82
CA SER A 55 -9.43 2.81 13.63
C SER A 55 -9.31 1.28 13.57
N LYS A 56 -10.42 0.62 13.20
CA LYS A 56 -10.44 -0.83 12.99
C LYS A 56 -9.99 -1.15 11.57
N ARG A 57 -9.54 -2.39 11.37
CA ARG A 57 -9.30 -2.94 10.04
C ARG A 57 -10.57 -2.89 9.19
N GLN A 58 -10.47 -2.39 7.97
CA GLN A 58 -11.58 -2.33 7.01
C GLN A 58 -11.21 -3.09 5.73
N VAL A 59 -12.22 -3.63 5.06
CA VAL A 59 -12.07 -4.30 3.77
C VAL A 59 -13.15 -3.78 2.84
N PHE A 60 -12.73 -3.21 1.74
CA PHE A 60 -13.58 -2.71 0.67
C PHE A 60 -13.43 -3.65 -0.53
N LYS A 61 -14.53 -4.25 -0.96
CA LYS A 61 -14.53 -5.22 -2.06
C LYS A 61 -15.01 -4.59 -3.36
N GLY A 62 -14.41 -5.01 -4.47
CA GLY A 62 -14.84 -4.61 -5.79
C GLY A 62 -14.71 -3.12 -6.07
N VAL A 63 -13.68 -2.49 -5.51
CA VAL A 63 -13.45 -1.04 -5.67
C VAL A 63 -12.92 -0.76 -7.07
N HIS A 64 -13.47 0.26 -7.69
CA HIS A 64 -12.98 0.87 -8.94
C HIS A 64 -13.02 2.38 -8.83
N LYS A 65 -12.25 3.07 -9.65
CA LYS A 65 -12.19 4.53 -9.72
C LYS A 65 -12.27 5.09 -11.13
N ILE A 66 -11.87 4.30 -12.11
CA ILE A 66 -11.72 4.71 -13.50
C ILE A 66 -12.56 3.82 -14.41
N HIS A 67 -12.49 2.52 -14.20
CA HIS A 67 -13.16 1.51 -15.02
C HIS A 67 -14.18 0.74 -14.17
N GLU A 68 -15.46 0.93 -14.45
CA GLU A 68 -16.58 0.33 -13.68
C GLU A 68 -16.52 -1.20 -13.61
N GLU A 69 -15.94 -1.84 -14.62
CA GLU A 69 -15.79 -3.30 -14.70
C GLU A 69 -14.58 -3.82 -13.89
N ALA A 70 -13.68 -2.93 -13.44
CA ALA A 70 -12.53 -3.34 -12.64
C ALA A 70 -12.97 -3.71 -11.21
N THR A 71 -12.36 -4.76 -10.67
CA THR A 71 -12.65 -5.24 -9.32
C THR A 71 -11.38 -5.38 -8.52
N ILE A 72 -11.18 -4.48 -7.55
CA ILE A 72 -10.01 -4.46 -6.67
C ILE A 72 -10.48 -4.56 -5.21
N ASP A 73 -9.92 -5.47 -4.45
CA ASP A 73 -10.14 -5.51 -3.01
C ASP A 73 -9.14 -4.59 -2.31
N VAL A 74 -9.63 -3.64 -1.52
CA VAL A 74 -8.79 -2.72 -0.75
C VAL A 74 -8.89 -3.06 0.73
N ILE A 75 -7.74 -3.22 1.38
CA ILE A 75 -7.63 -3.55 2.79
C ILE A 75 -6.92 -2.40 3.48
N ARG A 76 -7.62 -1.79 4.43
CA ARG A 76 -7.11 -0.74 5.28
C ARG A 76 -6.80 -1.30 6.65
N PRO A 77 -5.51 -1.45 7.02
CA PRO A 77 -5.13 -1.84 8.37
C PRO A 77 -5.60 -0.81 9.40
N GLY A 78 -5.98 -1.27 10.58
CA GLY A 78 -6.31 -0.36 11.66
C GLY A 78 -5.08 0.41 12.16
N LEU A 79 -5.28 1.59 12.71
CA LEU A 79 -4.21 2.42 13.27
C LEU A 79 -4.65 3.17 14.54
N ILE A 80 -3.68 3.65 15.32
CA ILE A 80 -3.89 4.53 16.46
C ILE A 80 -3.79 5.96 15.96
N LYS A 81 -4.87 6.74 16.05
CA LYS A 81 -5.00 8.12 15.54
C LYS A 81 -4.37 9.15 16.52
N ILE A 82 -3.14 8.92 16.96
CA ILE A 82 -2.37 9.83 17.82
C ILE A 82 -1.06 10.15 17.09
N PRO A 83 -0.65 11.43 17.02
CA PRO A 83 0.63 11.81 16.42
C PRO A 83 1.80 10.96 16.93
N VAL A 84 2.73 10.59 16.05
CA VAL A 84 3.85 9.67 16.27
C VAL A 84 3.40 8.21 16.45
N LEU A 85 2.44 7.90 17.33
CA LEU A 85 1.92 6.54 17.53
C LEU A 85 1.21 6.00 16.28
N ASN A 86 0.63 6.88 15.47
CA ASN A 86 0.02 6.48 14.20
C ASN A 86 1.03 5.81 13.27
N TYR A 87 2.25 6.33 13.16
CA TYR A 87 3.29 5.74 12.29
C TYR A 87 3.74 4.37 12.80
N ILE A 88 3.95 4.23 14.12
CA ILE A 88 4.38 2.97 14.73
C ILE A 88 3.27 1.92 14.57
N SER A 89 2.03 2.27 14.92
CA SER A 89 0.90 1.35 14.83
C SER A 89 0.61 0.95 13.38
N TRP A 90 0.65 1.91 12.45
CA TRP A 90 0.47 1.68 11.04
C TRP A 90 1.53 0.74 10.45
N THR A 91 2.80 0.98 10.76
CA THR A 91 3.91 0.11 10.33
C THR A 91 3.71 -1.32 10.83
N TRP A 92 3.35 -1.48 12.10
CA TRP A 92 3.12 -2.78 12.70
C TRP A 92 1.87 -3.50 12.16
N THR A 93 0.76 -2.78 12.02
CA THR A 93 -0.49 -3.35 11.47
C THR A 93 -0.35 -3.68 9.99
N SER A 94 0.37 -2.86 9.21
CA SER A 94 0.69 -3.14 7.82
C SER A 94 1.57 -4.39 7.67
N TRP A 95 2.60 -4.53 8.52
CA TRP A 95 3.42 -5.75 8.55
C TRP A 95 2.57 -7.00 8.83
N ARG A 96 1.66 -6.93 9.82
CA ARG A 96 0.73 -8.03 10.11
C ARG A 96 -0.19 -8.32 8.94
N GLU A 97 -0.72 -7.28 8.31
CA GLU A 97 -1.63 -7.45 7.16
C GLU A 97 -0.91 -8.04 5.95
N ILE A 98 0.30 -7.59 5.63
CA ILE A 98 1.11 -8.17 4.55
C ILE A 98 1.31 -9.67 4.78
N ASN A 99 1.73 -10.08 5.98
CA ASN A 99 1.93 -11.49 6.30
C ASN A 99 0.60 -12.29 6.27
N ARG A 100 -0.52 -11.68 6.65
CA ARG A 100 -1.85 -12.28 6.51
C ARG A 100 -2.19 -12.52 5.05
N GLN A 101 -2.01 -11.50 4.20
CA GLN A 101 -2.31 -11.60 2.78
C GLN A 101 -1.41 -12.61 2.06
N ILE A 102 -0.16 -12.72 2.45
CA ILE A 102 0.73 -13.78 1.92
C ILE A 102 0.15 -15.18 2.19
N LYS A 103 -0.43 -15.40 3.37
CA LYS A 103 -1.02 -16.70 3.74
C LYS A 103 -2.38 -16.95 3.09
N GLU A 104 -3.27 -15.93 3.10
CA GLU A 104 -4.67 -16.07 2.69
C GLU A 104 -4.85 -15.87 1.19
N PHE A 105 -4.22 -14.84 0.63
CA PHE A 105 -4.35 -14.47 -0.78
C PHE A 105 -3.34 -15.18 -1.68
N LYS A 106 -2.19 -15.60 -1.12
CA LYS A 106 -1.10 -16.30 -1.82
C LYS A 106 -0.69 -15.54 -3.08
N PRO A 107 -0.16 -14.32 -2.95
CA PRO A 107 0.19 -13.50 -4.10
C PRO A 107 1.34 -14.14 -4.90
N ASP A 108 1.21 -14.10 -6.23
CA ASP A 108 2.26 -14.49 -7.17
C ASP A 108 3.33 -13.41 -7.30
N VAL A 109 2.95 -12.15 -7.01
CA VAL A 109 3.85 -10.99 -7.00
C VAL A 109 3.36 -9.96 -6.00
N ILE A 110 4.30 -9.25 -5.37
CA ILE A 110 4.03 -8.09 -4.52
C ILE A 110 4.57 -6.85 -5.20
N VAL A 111 3.72 -5.81 -5.33
CA VAL A 111 4.07 -4.52 -5.92
C VAL A 111 4.05 -3.45 -4.82
N GLY A 112 5.13 -2.71 -4.66
CA GLY A 112 5.27 -1.68 -3.64
C GLY A 112 5.30 -0.28 -4.24
N PHE A 113 4.49 0.64 -3.67
CA PHE A 113 4.50 2.07 -3.94
C PHE A 113 4.76 2.83 -2.64
N GLY A 114 5.77 3.68 -2.61
CA GLY A 114 6.17 4.42 -1.41
C GLY A 114 7.51 3.96 -0.83
N LEU A 115 7.76 4.15 0.46
CA LEU A 115 9.06 3.88 1.10
C LEU A 115 8.96 2.85 2.25
N ILE A 116 8.26 3.20 3.33
CA ILE A 116 8.30 2.45 4.61
C ILE A 116 7.61 1.09 4.45
N ASN A 117 6.36 1.07 4.05
CA ASN A 117 5.61 -0.18 3.87
C ASN A 117 6.13 -0.98 2.69
N THR A 118 6.64 -0.31 1.67
CA THR A 118 7.30 -0.95 0.53
C THR A 118 8.54 -1.71 0.97
N TYR A 119 9.36 -1.14 1.85
CA TYR A 119 10.51 -1.83 2.44
C TYR A 119 10.09 -3.07 3.25
N ILE A 120 9.04 -2.94 4.07
CA ILE A 120 8.47 -4.06 4.84
C ILE A 120 7.96 -5.16 3.90
N ALA A 121 7.26 -4.76 2.83
CA ALA A 121 6.75 -5.68 1.82
C ALA A 121 7.87 -6.41 1.08
N ALA A 122 8.95 -5.71 0.71
CA ALA A 122 10.12 -6.31 0.08
C ALA A 122 10.80 -7.36 0.97
N ARG A 123 10.93 -7.07 2.27
CA ARG A 123 11.47 -8.05 3.25
C ARG A 123 10.56 -9.27 3.40
N ALA A 124 9.25 -9.06 3.46
CA ALA A 124 8.27 -10.15 3.53
C ALA A 124 8.31 -11.00 2.25
N ALA A 125 8.33 -10.36 1.08
CA ALA A 125 8.46 -11.03 -0.22
C ALA A 125 9.71 -11.91 -0.29
N LYS A 126 10.88 -11.35 0.10
CA LYS A 126 12.14 -12.11 0.17
C LYS A 126 12.06 -13.32 1.10
N LYS A 127 11.46 -13.15 2.29
CA LYS A 127 11.30 -14.23 3.27
C LYS A 127 10.44 -15.38 2.74
N HIS A 128 9.45 -15.08 1.91
CA HIS A 128 8.51 -16.07 1.37
C HIS A 128 8.80 -16.46 -0.08
N ASN A 129 9.93 -16.03 -0.65
CA ASN A 129 10.35 -16.30 -2.04
C ASN A 129 9.28 -15.84 -3.06
N ILE A 130 8.64 -14.70 -2.81
CA ILE A 130 7.65 -14.09 -3.70
C ILE A 130 8.36 -12.99 -4.51
N PRO A 131 8.19 -12.93 -5.85
CA PRO A 131 8.68 -11.84 -6.68
C PRO A 131 8.20 -10.48 -6.15
N PHE A 132 9.10 -9.49 -6.12
CA PHE A 132 8.80 -8.15 -5.66
C PHE A 132 9.12 -7.12 -6.74
N VAL A 133 8.16 -6.23 -7.01
CA VAL A 133 8.31 -5.11 -7.94
C VAL A 133 8.22 -3.81 -7.15
N TYR A 134 9.27 -3.01 -7.20
CA TYR A 134 9.22 -1.65 -6.68
C TYR A 134 8.82 -0.69 -7.81
N TYR A 135 7.65 -0.06 -7.68
CA TYR A 135 7.19 0.95 -8.63
C TYR A 135 7.57 2.34 -8.13
N LEU A 136 8.64 2.87 -8.69
CA LEU A 136 9.15 4.21 -8.37
C LEU A 136 8.43 5.26 -9.24
N ILE A 137 7.57 6.06 -8.64
CA ILE A 137 6.88 7.17 -9.31
C ILE A 137 7.77 8.40 -9.31
N ASP A 138 8.31 8.75 -8.13
CA ASP A 138 9.11 9.94 -7.89
C ASP A 138 10.37 9.62 -7.11
N VAL A 139 11.38 10.45 -7.28
CA VAL A 139 12.61 10.37 -6.48
C VAL A 139 12.39 11.12 -5.17
N LEU A 140 11.68 10.47 -4.23
CA LEU A 140 11.14 11.09 -3.01
C LEU A 140 12.16 11.88 -2.20
N TYR A 141 13.44 11.47 -2.17
CA TYR A 141 14.45 12.21 -1.42
C TYR A 141 14.79 13.58 -2.02
N THR A 142 14.48 13.82 -3.30
CA THR A 142 14.67 15.13 -3.95
C THR A 142 13.57 16.11 -3.58
N LEU A 143 12.43 15.61 -3.10
CA LEU A 143 11.29 16.41 -2.66
C LEU A 143 11.44 16.88 -1.20
N ILE A 144 12.41 16.34 -0.45
CA ILE A 144 12.68 16.72 0.92
C ILE A 144 13.50 18.02 0.90
N PRO A 145 12.98 19.16 1.40
CA PRO A 145 13.65 20.45 1.30
C PRO A 145 14.95 20.56 2.13
N GLU A 146 15.08 19.76 3.18
CA GLU A 146 16.24 19.79 4.05
C GLU A 146 17.36 18.87 3.57
N LYS A 147 18.54 19.45 3.31
CA LYS A 147 19.72 18.71 2.83
C LYS A 147 20.15 17.55 3.75
N SER A 148 19.94 17.69 5.06
CA SER A 148 20.23 16.65 6.06
C SER A 148 19.37 15.39 5.88
N LEU A 149 18.10 15.57 5.57
CA LEU A 149 17.16 14.46 5.34
C LEU A 149 17.32 13.82 3.96
N GLN A 150 17.79 14.58 2.97
CA GLN A 150 18.13 14.02 1.66
C GLN A 150 19.25 12.97 1.73
N PHE A 151 20.19 13.13 2.69
CA PHE A 151 21.26 12.16 2.90
C PHE A 151 20.70 10.79 3.34
N ILE A 152 19.71 10.78 4.24
CA ILE A 152 19.05 9.54 4.70
C ILE A 152 18.36 8.83 3.53
N GLY A 153 17.66 9.57 2.68
CA GLY A 153 16.99 9.02 1.49
C GLY A 153 17.94 8.40 0.46
N LYS A 154 19.18 8.91 0.35
CA LYS A 154 20.22 8.34 -0.52
C LYS A 154 20.77 7.01 -0.02
N GLN A 155 20.81 6.79 1.30
CA GLN A 155 21.29 5.54 1.90
C GLN A 155 20.32 4.36 1.70
N VAL A 156 19.04 4.64 1.51
CA VAL A 156 18.02 3.60 1.27
C VAL A 156 18.10 3.03 -0.15
N LYS A 157 18.83 3.69 -1.06
CA LYS A 157 19.00 3.24 -2.45
C LYS A 157 20.17 2.26 -2.69
N LYS A 158 21.08 2.12 -1.76
CA LYS A 158 22.16 1.13 -1.81
C LYS A 158 21.74 -0.18 -1.15
#